data_257cc7223e182d047153f4c7005dfe37
#
_entry.id   257cc7223e182d047153f4c7005dfe37
#
_cell.length_a   1.000
_cell.length_b   1.000
_cell.length_c   1.000
_cell.angle_alpha   90.00
_cell.angle_beta   90.00
_cell.angle_gamma   90.00
#
_symmetry.space_group_name_H-M   'P 1'
#
loop_
_entity.id
_entity.type
_entity.pdbx_description
1 polymer ?
#
loop_
_entity_poly.entity_id
_entity_poly.type
_entity_poly.pdbx_seq_one_letter_code
_entity_poly.pdbx_strand_id
1 'polypeptide(L)'
;MVPRGLVFTAFLLLVAAGAAAHGDKQALEHPPDFATRVLARVNDAVITGRDFHRAFDALGADQQLMVRRNLTKFLETLVQREVLYQAALRAGLDRDLDIIARLADIRRALLSQELLRREQAAAAKAAPPDAPRRYYEAHREEFTSTERISVSHILVKTREEADAVVARLRGGADFAALAQEVSRDDASRDRGGRIPVVYRGQMSGELEAAAFALTPGQLSGVVQDGDGYHVLVLHSRVPAAPTPFESVRASIERKVAATQLDQHFKDLIATLERQAHIETNERALGDVR
;
A
#
# COMPACT_ATOMS: atom_id res chain seq x y z
N MET A 1 -35.78 -13.04 -50.16
CA MET A 1 -34.33 -12.80 -50.34
C MET A 1 -34.01 -11.53 -49.59
N VAL A 2 -33.64 -11.63 -48.32
CA VAL A 2 -33.37 -10.49 -47.38
C VAL A 2 -31.92 -10.58 -46.99
N PRO A 3 -31.10 -9.54 -47.14
CA PRO A 3 -29.68 -9.58 -46.77
C PRO A 3 -29.52 -9.55 -45.25
N ARG A 4 -28.83 -10.54 -44.73
CA ARG A 4 -28.37 -10.60 -43.36
C ARG A 4 -27.30 -9.51 -43.15
N GLY A 5 -27.67 -8.42 -42.44
CA GLY A 5 -26.75 -7.42 -41.99
C GLY A 5 -25.73 -7.99 -41.00
N LEU A 6 -24.47 -7.95 -41.35
CA LEU A 6 -23.33 -8.23 -40.48
C LEU A 6 -23.30 -7.12 -39.40
N VAL A 7 -23.68 -7.45 -38.20
CA VAL A 7 -23.35 -6.61 -37.04
C VAL A 7 -21.91 -6.95 -36.64
N PHE A 8 -20.97 -6.15 -37.09
CA PHE A 8 -19.58 -6.13 -36.61
C PHE A 8 -19.58 -5.62 -35.20
N THR A 9 -19.72 -6.48 -34.19
CA THR A 9 -19.32 -6.16 -32.83
C THR A 9 -17.82 -6.37 -32.76
N ALA A 10 -17.07 -5.29 -32.92
CA ALA A 10 -15.62 -5.26 -32.73
C ALA A 10 -15.31 -5.55 -31.25
N PHE A 11 -15.04 -6.80 -30.90
CA PHE A 11 -14.37 -7.19 -29.69
C PHE A 11 -12.85 -7.02 -29.91
N LEU A 12 -12.39 -5.78 -29.78
CA LEU A 12 -10.97 -5.47 -29.75
C LEU A 12 -10.43 -5.99 -28.43
N LEU A 13 -9.85 -7.20 -28.40
CA LEU A 13 -9.09 -7.73 -27.28
C LEU A 13 -7.78 -6.93 -27.18
N LEU A 14 -7.82 -5.86 -26.43
CA LEU A 14 -6.64 -5.16 -25.94
C LEU A 14 -5.89 -6.15 -25.03
N VAL A 15 -4.69 -6.58 -25.42
CA VAL A 15 -3.76 -7.26 -24.54
C VAL A 15 -3.24 -6.20 -23.57
N ALA A 16 -4.01 -5.91 -22.52
CA ALA A 16 -3.51 -5.20 -21.37
C ALA A 16 -2.77 -6.23 -20.49
N ALA A 17 -1.45 -6.08 -20.38
CA ALA A 17 -0.68 -6.74 -19.34
C ALA A 17 -1.13 -6.18 -17.98
N GLY A 18 -2.22 -6.72 -17.45
CA GLY A 18 -2.72 -6.44 -16.11
C GLY A 18 -2.09 -7.40 -15.12
N ALA A 19 -1.44 -6.86 -14.09
CA ALA A 19 -0.99 -7.61 -12.93
C ALA A 19 -2.18 -8.42 -12.37
N ALA A 20 -2.08 -9.75 -12.40
CA ALA A 20 -3.11 -10.63 -11.90
C ALA A 20 -3.20 -10.53 -10.37
N ALA A 21 -4.26 -9.91 -9.88
CA ALA A 21 -4.75 -10.15 -8.53
C ALA A 21 -5.03 -11.66 -8.41
N HIS A 22 -4.47 -12.30 -7.39
CA HIS A 22 -4.75 -13.69 -7.04
C HIS A 22 -6.17 -13.78 -6.46
N GLY A 23 -7.17 -13.82 -7.34
CA GLY A 23 -8.48 -14.36 -7.00
C GLY A 23 -8.47 -15.84 -7.39
N ASP A 24 -9.17 -16.67 -6.64
CA ASP A 24 -9.34 -18.10 -6.89
C ASP A 24 -9.71 -18.34 -8.36
N LYS A 25 -8.71 -18.71 -9.17
CA LYS A 25 -8.93 -19.09 -10.57
C LYS A 25 -9.49 -20.50 -10.56
N GLN A 26 -10.80 -20.64 -10.60
CA GLN A 26 -11.42 -21.94 -10.88
C GLN A 26 -10.96 -22.37 -12.27
N ALA A 27 -10.11 -23.37 -12.34
CA ALA A 27 -9.70 -23.98 -13.61
C ALA A 27 -10.92 -24.56 -14.37
N LEU A 28 -10.86 -24.60 -15.70
CA LEU A 28 -11.84 -25.36 -16.48
C LEU A 28 -11.59 -26.85 -16.22
N GLU A 29 -12.61 -27.56 -15.75
CA GLU A 29 -12.55 -29.02 -15.65
C GLU A 29 -12.59 -29.63 -17.05
N HIS A 30 -11.66 -30.51 -17.34
CA HIS A 30 -11.56 -31.19 -18.63
C HIS A 30 -10.85 -32.54 -18.50
N PRO A 31 -11.05 -33.49 -19.47
CA PRO A 31 -10.33 -34.76 -19.50
C PRO A 31 -8.80 -34.58 -19.57
N PRO A 32 -8.00 -35.53 -19.07
CA PRO A 32 -6.53 -35.41 -19.03
C PRO A 32 -5.88 -35.18 -20.39
N ASP A 33 -6.49 -35.69 -21.46
CA ASP A 33 -6.04 -35.59 -22.87
C ASP A 33 -6.51 -34.32 -23.57
N PHE A 34 -7.32 -33.46 -22.92
CA PHE A 34 -7.92 -32.27 -23.56
C PHE A 34 -6.87 -31.36 -24.19
N ALA A 35 -5.73 -31.17 -23.52
CA ALA A 35 -4.66 -30.28 -23.99
C ALA A 35 -4.16 -30.64 -25.42
N THR A 36 -4.22 -31.90 -25.80
CA THR A 36 -3.75 -32.38 -27.10
C THR A 36 -4.87 -32.58 -28.14
N ARG A 37 -6.13 -32.47 -27.69
CA ARG A 37 -7.28 -32.59 -28.62
C ARG A 37 -7.30 -31.41 -29.58
N VAL A 38 -7.54 -31.73 -30.85
CA VAL A 38 -7.79 -30.75 -31.90
C VAL A 38 -9.23 -30.26 -31.77
N LEU A 39 -9.41 -28.97 -31.48
CA LEU A 39 -10.72 -28.33 -31.35
C LEU A 39 -11.21 -27.71 -32.65
N ALA A 40 -10.27 -27.21 -33.48
CA ALA A 40 -10.57 -26.67 -34.80
C ALA A 40 -9.36 -26.79 -35.73
N ARG A 41 -9.62 -26.73 -37.05
CA ARG A 41 -8.60 -26.62 -38.10
C ARG A 41 -8.88 -25.39 -38.95
N VAL A 42 -7.82 -24.63 -39.25
CA VAL A 42 -7.87 -23.48 -40.16
C VAL A 42 -6.75 -23.65 -41.18
N ASN A 43 -7.09 -24.13 -42.38
CA ASN A 43 -6.11 -24.59 -43.36
C ASN A 43 -5.16 -25.63 -42.72
N ASP A 44 -3.85 -25.38 -42.72
CA ASP A 44 -2.84 -26.30 -42.15
C ASP A 44 -2.65 -26.10 -40.64
N ALA A 45 -3.19 -25.03 -40.06
CA ALA A 45 -3.08 -24.75 -38.64
C ALA A 45 -4.14 -25.51 -37.84
N VAL A 46 -3.75 -25.97 -36.65
CA VAL A 46 -4.65 -26.60 -35.67
C VAL A 46 -4.77 -25.77 -34.43
N ILE A 47 -5.99 -25.64 -33.90
CA ILE A 47 -6.27 -25.04 -32.58
C ILE A 47 -6.54 -26.22 -31.64
N THR A 48 -5.67 -26.39 -30.66
CA THR A 48 -5.73 -27.45 -29.66
C THR A 48 -6.41 -27.01 -28.38
N GLY A 49 -6.72 -27.95 -27.49
CA GLY A 49 -7.18 -27.66 -26.15
C GLY A 49 -6.16 -26.81 -25.32
N ARG A 50 -4.86 -27.01 -25.56
CA ARG A 50 -3.81 -26.19 -24.97
C ARG A 50 -3.89 -24.73 -25.42
N ASP A 51 -4.14 -24.49 -26.71
CA ASP A 51 -4.28 -23.14 -27.26
C ASP A 51 -5.51 -22.44 -26.71
N PHE A 52 -6.60 -23.20 -26.56
CA PHE A 52 -7.83 -22.73 -25.93
C PHE A 52 -7.61 -22.34 -24.49
N HIS A 53 -6.95 -23.18 -23.66
CA HIS A 53 -6.65 -22.89 -22.28
C HIS A 53 -5.76 -21.67 -22.14
N ARG A 54 -4.67 -21.59 -22.89
CA ARG A 54 -3.76 -20.43 -22.87
C ARG A 54 -4.50 -19.13 -23.17
N ALA A 55 -5.40 -19.15 -24.17
CA ALA A 55 -6.20 -17.98 -24.51
C ALA A 55 -7.24 -17.66 -23.42
N PHE A 56 -7.85 -18.67 -22.80
CA PHE A 56 -8.79 -18.51 -21.70
C PHE A 56 -8.10 -17.96 -20.43
N ASP A 57 -6.94 -18.48 -20.07
CA ASP A 57 -6.18 -18.07 -18.89
C ASP A 57 -5.62 -16.63 -18.98
N ALA A 58 -5.47 -16.13 -20.22
CA ALA A 58 -5.07 -14.75 -20.49
C ALA A 58 -6.22 -13.73 -20.26
N LEU A 59 -7.47 -14.19 -20.11
CA LEU A 59 -8.63 -13.34 -19.86
C LEU A 59 -8.71 -12.93 -18.39
N GLY A 60 -9.29 -11.75 -18.13
CA GLY A 60 -9.70 -11.34 -16.79
C GLY A 60 -10.87 -12.17 -16.25
N ALA A 61 -11.06 -12.17 -14.91
CA ALA A 61 -12.05 -13.01 -14.24
C ALA A 61 -13.48 -12.87 -14.81
N ASP A 62 -13.93 -11.65 -15.07
CA ASP A 62 -15.27 -11.39 -15.62
C ASP A 62 -15.42 -11.96 -17.05
N GLN A 63 -14.37 -11.83 -17.86
CA GLN A 63 -14.36 -12.39 -19.22
C GLN A 63 -14.35 -13.92 -19.19
N GLN A 64 -13.60 -14.53 -18.26
CA GLN A 64 -13.60 -15.98 -18.05
C GLN A 64 -14.99 -16.48 -17.69
N LEU A 65 -15.73 -15.78 -16.82
CA LEU A 65 -17.13 -16.11 -16.50
C LEU A 65 -18.05 -16.05 -17.71
N MET A 66 -17.88 -15.06 -18.57
CA MET A 66 -18.63 -14.93 -19.82
C MET A 66 -18.32 -16.09 -20.79
N VAL A 67 -17.04 -16.42 -20.95
CA VAL A 67 -16.59 -17.51 -21.82
C VAL A 67 -17.11 -18.87 -21.34
N ARG A 68 -17.14 -19.12 -20.01
CA ARG A 68 -17.71 -20.37 -19.45
C ARG A 68 -19.15 -20.62 -19.86
N ARG A 69 -19.93 -19.56 -20.10
CA ARG A 69 -21.33 -19.67 -20.54
C ARG A 69 -21.48 -20.09 -22.00
N ASN A 70 -20.44 -19.86 -22.83
CA ASN A 70 -20.47 -20.21 -24.25
C ASN A 70 -19.05 -20.49 -24.79
N LEU A 71 -18.54 -21.68 -24.50
CA LEU A 71 -17.20 -22.13 -24.94
C LEU A 71 -17.10 -22.22 -26.46
N THR A 72 -18.22 -22.59 -27.15
CA THR A 72 -18.26 -22.68 -28.62
C THR A 72 -18.00 -21.31 -29.24
N LYS A 73 -18.64 -20.26 -28.73
CA LYS A 73 -18.43 -18.89 -29.24
C LYS A 73 -17.00 -18.40 -28.98
N PHE A 74 -16.39 -18.81 -27.88
CA PHE A 74 -14.99 -18.50 -27.64
C PHE A 74 -14.06 -19.22 -28.62
N LEU A 75 -14.33 -20.49 -28.93
CA LEU A 75 -13.59 -21.22 -29.96
C LEU A 75 -13.74 -20.54 -31.33
N GLU A 76 -14.94 -20.11 -31.72
CA GLU A 76 -15.17 -19.34 -32.97
C GLU A 76 -14.29 -18.08 -33.01
N THR A 77 -14.12 -17.36 -31.86
CA THR A 77 -13.23 -16.21 -31.79
C THR A 77 -11.77 -16.59 -32.04
N LEU A 78 -11.32 -17.74 -31.52
CA LEU A 78 -9.96 -18.23 -31.78
C LEU A 78 -9.76 -18.59 -33.27
N VAL A 79 -10.75 -19.22 -33.89
CA VAL A 79 -10.75 -19.51 -35.34
C VAL A 79 -10.67 -18.22 -36.15
N GLN A 80 -11.52 -17.22 -35.85
CA GLN A 80 -11.49 -15.92 -36.53
C GLN A 80 -10.11 -15.23 -36.42
N ARG A 81 -9.51 -15.28 -35.22
CA ARG A 81 -8.17 -14.73 -35.00
C ARG A 81 -7.11 -15.42 -35.84
N GLU A 82 -7.19 -16.74 -35.98
CA GLU A 82 -6.27 -17.51 -36.81
C GLU A 82 -6.45 -17.17 -38.30
N VAL A 83 -7.69 -17.04 -38.77
CA VAL A 83 -7.97 -16.62 -40.17
C VAL A 83 -7.38 -15.25 -40.46
N LEU A 84 -7.55 -14.28 -39.54
CA LEU A 84 -6.98 -12.92 -39.66
C LEU A 84 -5.45 -12.94 -39.62
N TYR A 85 -4.85 -13.75 -38.76
CA TYR A 85 -3.41 -13.93 -38.67
C TYR A 85 -2.83 -14.46 -40.01
N GLN A 86 -3.43 -15.49 -40.57
CA GLN A 86 -3.00 -16.02 -41.86
C GLN A 86 -3.18 -15.01 -42.99
N ALA A 87 -4.23 -14.20 -42.97
CA ALA A 87 -4.40 -13.11 -43.92
C ALA A 87 -3.32 -12.03 -43.78
N ALA A 88 -2.95 -11.67 -42.54
CA ALA A 88 -1.87 -10.74 -42.26
C ALA A 88 -0.52 -11.24 -42.77
N LEU A 89 -0.21 -12.53 -42.59
CA LEU A 89 1.00 -13.16 -43.18
C LEU A 89 1.02 -13.09 -44.71
N ARG A 90 -0.12 -13.38 -45.36
CA ARG A 90 -0.23 -13.27 -46.83
C ARG A 90 -0.05 -11.83 -47.32
N ALA A 91 -0.44 -10.85 -46.48
CA ALA A 91 -0.24 -9.43 -46.77
C ALA A 91 1.21 -8.94 -46.45
N GLY A 92 2.07 -9.83 -45.95
CA GLY A 92 3.46 -9.51 -45.66
C GLY A 92 3.67 -8.64 -44.40
N LEU A 93 2.66 -8.54 -43.50
CA LEU A 93 2.77 -7.72 -42.28
C LEU A 93 3.82 -8.22 -41.31
N ASP A 94 4.21 -9.48 -41.37
CA ASP A 94 5.32 -10.07 -40.62
C ASP A 94 6.71 -9.52 -41.05
N ARG A 95 6.79 -8.86 -42.21
CA ARG A 95 8.01 -8.24 -42.77
C ARG A 95 7.98 -6.73 -42.69
N ASP A 96 6.90 -6.15 -42.19
CA ASP A 96 6.78 -4.70 -41.96
C ASP A 96 7.76 -4.27 -40.85
N LEU A 97 8.59 -3.28 -41.15
CA LEU A 97 9.66 -2.81 -40.24
C LEU A 97 9.11 -2.23 -38.94
N ASP A 98 7.96 -1.54 -38.98
CA ASP A 98 7.34 -1.00 -37.79
C ASP A 98 6.78 -2.09 -36.90
N ILE A 99 6.21 -3.14 -37.49
CA ILE A 99 5.71 -4.31 -36.75
C ILE A 99 6.88 -5.08 -36.14
N ILE A 100 7.97 -5.28 -36.89
CA ILE A 100 9.19 -5.93 -36.38
C ILE A 100 9.76 -5.15 -35.19
N ALA A 101 9.86 -3.81 -35.30
CA ALA A 101 10.35 -2.97 -34.21
C ALA A 101 9.48 -3.08 -32.97
N ARG A 102 8.15 -3.00 -33.11
CA ARG A 102 7.18 -3.20 -32.01
C ARG A 102 7.29 -4.55 -31.33
N LEU A 103 7.46 -5.61 -32.13
CA LEU A 103 7.63 -6.97 -31.59
C LEU A 103 8.94 -7.08 -30.80
N ALA A 104 10.02 -6.44 -31.26
CA ALA A 104 11.28 -6.40 -30.55
C ALA A 104 11.14 -5.65 -29.18
N ASP A 105 10.41 -4.56 -29.15
CA ASP A 105 10.17 -3.81 -27.92
C ASP A 105 9.29 -4.59 -26.93
N ILE A 106 8.22 -5.21 -27.40
CA ILE A 106 7.37 -6.10 -26.59
C ILE A 106 8.21 -7.25 -26.01
N ARG A 107 9.07 -7.86 -26.83
CA ARG A 107 9.96 -8.95 -26.38
C ARG A 107 10.91 -8.48 -25.28
N ARG A 108 11.56 -7.30 -25.44
CA ARG A 108 12.46 -6.73 -24.41
C ARG A 108 11.71 -6.51 -23.10
N ALA A 109 10.55 -5.83 -23.17
CA ALA A 109 9.72 -5.54 -21.99
C ALA A 109 9.30 -6.83 -21.27
N LEU A 110 8.79 -7.83 -22.01
CA LEU A 110 8.34 -9.10 -21.45
C LEU A 110 9.47 -9.87 -20.77
N LEU A 111 10.64 -9.96 -21.41
CA LEU A 111 11.80 -10.67 -20.84
C LEU A 111 12.35 -9.98 -19.60
N SER A 112 12.44 -8.63 -19.62
CA SER A 112 12.87 -7.86 -18.46
C SER A 112 11.90 -8.01 -17.29
N GLN A 113 10.60 -7.92 -17.56
CA GLN A 113 9.57 -8.10 -16.54
C GLN A 113 9.60 -9.51 -15.94
N GLU A 114 9.74 -10.53 -16.77
CA GLU A 114 9.79 -11.92 -16.29
C GLU A 114 11.05 -12.20 -15.47
N LEU A 115 12.20 -11.61 -15.84
CA LEU A 115 13.42 -11.68 -15.02
C LEU A 115 13.16 -11.06 -13.64
N LEU A 116 12.65 -9.83 -13.58
CA LEU A 116 12.34 -9.16 -12.31
C LEU A 116 11.37 -9.97 -11.45
N ARG A 117 10.35 -10.57 -12.05
CA ARG A 117 9.39 -11.43 -11.34
C ARG A 117 10.06 -12.68 -10.73
N ARG A 118 11.00 -13.30 -11.46
CA ARG A 118 11.76 -14.45 -10.96
C ARG A 118 12.70 -14.07 -9.82
N GLU A 119 13.38 -12.96 -9.96
CA GLU A 119 14.26 -12.41 -8.93
C GLU A 119 13.49 -12.04 -7.66
N GLN A 120 12.31 -11.46 -7.80
CA GLN A 120 11.41 -11.20 -6.67
C GLN A 120 11.03 -12.49 -5.92
N ALA A 121 10.68 -13.54 -6.67
CA ALA A 121 10.33 -14.83 -6.08
C ALA A 121 11.55 -15.50 -5.40
N ALA A 122 12.75 -15.33 -5.97
CA ALA A 122 13.99 -15.82 -5.39
C ALA A 122 14.35 -15.07 -4.10
N ALA A 123 14.25 -13.73 -4.11
CA ALA A 123 14.48 -12.90 -2.93
C ALA A 123 13.53 -13.25 -1.78
N ALA A 124 12.24 -13.46 -2.08
CA ALA A 124 11.25 -13.85 -1.09
C ALA A 124 11.57 -15.22 -0.44
N LYS A 125 12.10 -16.17 -1.21
CA LYS A 125 12.54 -17.48 -0.67
C LYS A 125 13.83 -17.40 0.15
N ALA A 126 14.72 -16.48 -0.20
CA ALA A 126 16.01 -16.30 0.48
C ALA A 126 15.88 -15.50 1.79
N ALA A 127 14.74 -14.86 2.04
CA ALA A 127 14.53 -14.04 3.22
C ALA A 127 14.63 -14.88 4.51
N PRO A 128 15.51 -14.49 5.46
CA PRO A 128 15.62 -15.22 6.73
C PRO A 128 14.31 -15.15 7.52
N PRO A 129 13.80 -16.26 8.07
CA PRO A 129 12.51 -16.27 8.77
C PRO A 129 12.51 -15.44 10.06
N ASP A 130 13.68 -15.19 10.64
CA ASP A 130 13.88 -14.40 11.84
C ASP A 130 14.14 -12.90 11.58
N ALA A 131 14.24 -12.49 10.31
CA ALA A 131 14.51 -11.10 9.94
C ALA A 131 13.51 -10.10 10.54
N PRO A 132 12.19 -10.36 10.58
CA PRO A 132 11.25 -9.44 11.21
C PRO A 132 11.49 -9.27 12.72
N ARG A 133 11.84 -10.35 13.43
CA ARG A 133 12.14 -10.28 14.85
C ARG A 133 13.43 -9.51 15.12
N ARG A 134 14.48 -9.76 14.33
CA ARG A 134 15.73 -8.98 14.41
C ARG A 134 15.52 -7.50 14.15
N TYR A 135 14.66 -7.17 13.18
CA TYR A 135 14.29 -5.78 12.91
C TYR A 135 13.63 -5.13 14.12
N TYR A 136 12.64 -5.78 14.72
CA TYR A 136 11.97 -5.31 15.92
C TYR A 136 12.93 -5.08 17.08
N GLU A 137 13.87 -6.00 17.30
CA GLU A 137 14.83 -5.91 18.39
C GLU A 137 15.85 -4.79 18.18
N ALA A 138 16.27 -4.57 16.93
CA ALA A 138 17.20 -3.51 16.57
C ALA A 138 16.57 -2.11 16.58
N HIS A 139 15.23 -2.02 16.44
CA HIS A 139 14.50 -0.75 16.31
C HIS A 139 13.37 -0.62 17.34
N ARG A 140 13.62 -1.06 18.59
CA ARG A 140 12.58 -1.08 19.64
C ARG A 140 11.95 0.29 19.90
N GLU A 141 12.69 1.35 19.70
CA GLU A 141 12.22 2.72 19.82
C GLU A 141 11.09 3.06 18.84
N GLU A 142 11.14 2.52 17.59
CA GLU A 142 10.07 2.70 16.60
C GLU A 142 8.74 2.05 17.05
N PHE A 143 8.83 1.07 17.95
CA PHE A 143 7.70 0.28 18.45
C PHE A 143 7.37 0.56 19.90
N THR A 144 7.86 1.66 20.45
CA THR A 144 7.53 2.10 21.79
C THR A 144 6.44 3.17 21.72
N SER A 145 5.31 2.92 22.39
CA SER A 145 4.25 3.91 22.49
C SER A 145 4.73 5.13 23.26
N THR A 146 4.27 6.31 22.84
CA THR A 146 4.60 7.55 23.55
C THR A 146 3.80 7.64 24.86
N GLU A 147 4.46 8.12 25.92
CA GLU A 147 3.78 8.47 27.17
C GLU A 147 2.66 9.47 26.89
N ARG A 148 1.50 9.24 27.47
CA ARG A 148 0.35 10.14 27.38
C ARG A 148 -0.33 10.31 28.73
N ILE A 149 -0.88 11.50 28.93
CA ILE A 149 -1.61 11.86 30.13
C ILE A 149 -3.00 12.40 29.80
N SER A 150 -3.90 12.34 30.79
CA SER A 150 -5.17 13.06 30.77
C SER A 150 -5.18 14.05 31.91
N VAL A 151 -5.41 15.32 31.61
CA VAL A 151 -5.39 16.41 32.59
C VAL A 151 -6.66 17.25 32.50
N SER A 152 -6.97 17.98 33.54
CA SER A 152 -7.76 19.20 33.45
C SER A 152 -6.91 20.38 33.87
N HIS A 153 -7.19 21.56 33.28
CA HIS A 153 -6.54 22.80 33.65
C HIS A 153 -7.54 23.95 33.82
N ILE A 154 -7.17 24.92 34.59
CA ILE A 154 -7.85 26.20 34.77
C ILE A 154 -6.85 27.27 34.40
N LEU A 155 -7.16 28.12 33.43
CA LEU A 155 -6.36 29.26 33.00
C LEU A 155 -6.99 30.55 33.58
N VAL A 156 -6.19 31.35 34.22
CA VAL A 156 -6.60 32.68 34.74
C VAL A 156 -5.56 33.74 34.36
N LYS A 157 -5.91 35.03 34.55
CA LYS A 157 -5.09 36.12 34.07
C LYS A 157 -3.96 36.47 35.03
N THR A 158 -4.22 36.40 36.36
CA THR A 158 -3.28 36.85 37.36
C THR A 158 -2.89 35.72 38.31
N ARG A 159 -1.74 35.89 38.96
CA ARG A 159 -1.24 34.94 39.94
C ARG A 159 -2.17 34.84 41.16
N GLU A 160 -2.72 35.99 41.60
CA GLU A 160 -3.65 36.06 42.71
C GLU A 160 -4.93 35.25 42.45
N GLU A 161 -5.45 35.33 41.24
CA GLU A 161 -6.59 34.51 40.80
C GLU A 161 -6.22 33.00 40.83
N ALA A 162 -5.04 32.62 40.37
CA ALA A 162 -4.58 31.22 40.37
C ALA A 162 -4.35 30.70 41.82
N ASP A 163 -3.79 31.53 42.71
CA ASP A 163 -3.61 31.19 44.13
C ASP A 163 -4.98 31.00 44.81
N ALA A 164 -6.00 31.82 44.46
CA ALA A 164 -7.37 31.66 44.97
C ALA A 164 -8.01 30.34 44.42
N VAL A 165 -7.78 29.98 43.15
CA VAL A 165 -8.21 28.71 42.57
C VAL A 165 -7.61 27.53 43.33
N VAL A 166 -6.28 27.56 43.59
CA VAL A 166 -5.60 26.50 44.36
C VAL A 166 -6.18 26.38 45.75
N ALA A 167 -6.45 27.52 46.44
CA ALA A 167 -7.02 27.53 47.78
C ALA A 167 -8.43 26.90 47.82
N ARG A 168 -9.31 27.26 46.85
CA ARG A 168 -10.65 26.68 46.73
C ARG A 168 -10.60 25.16 46.45
N LEU A 169 -9.73 24.72 45.57
CA LEU A 169 -9.55 23.30 45.23
C LEU A 169 -9.03 22.49 46.41
N ARG A 170 -8.06 23.04 47.18
CA ARG A 170 -7.58 22.42 48.42
C ARG A 170 -8.64 22.39 49.52
N GLY A 171 -9.59 23.33 49.48
CA GLY A 171 -10.76 23.36 50.34
C GLY A 171 -11.87 22.40 49.94
N GLY A 172 -11.68 21.61 48.89
CA GLY A 172 -12.63 20.57 48.41
C GLY A 172 -13.62 21.03 47.32
N ALA A 173 -13.38 22.19 46.70
CA ALA A 173 -14.19 22.60 45.56
C ALA A 173 -14.03 21.62 44.38
N ASP A 174 -15.11 21.39 43.63
CA ASP A 174 -15.06 20.57 42.41
C ASP A 174 -14.25 21.27 41.30
N PHE A 175 -13.30 20.58 40.72
CA PHE A 175 -12.40 21.15 39.71
C PHE A 175 -13.18 21.55 38.44
N ALA A 176 -14.10 20.71 38.01
CA ALA A 176 -14.85 20.94 36.74
C ALA A 176 -15.78 22.16 36.91
N ALA A 177 -16.50 22.24 38.01
CA ALA A 177 -17.36 23.38 38.30
C ALA A 177 -16.54 24.68 38.38
N LEU A 178 -15.35 24.65 39.07
CA LEU A 178 -14.50 25.80 39.17
C LEU A 178 -13.90 26.20 37.81
N ALA A 179 -13.52 25.25 36.96
CA ALA A 179 -13.08 25.51 35.60
C ALA A 179 -14.15 26.24 34.79
N GLN A 180 -15.39 25.79 34.86
CA GLN A 180 -16.52 26.45 34.19
C GLN A 180 -16.78 27.86 34.69
N GLU A 181 -16.57 28.08 35.99
CA GLU A 181 -16.80 29.38 36.64
C GLU A 181 -15.73 30.41 36.27
N VAL A 182 -14.43 30.05 36.30
CA VAL A 182 -13.35 31.03 36.27
C VAL A 182 -12.32 30.83 35.15
N SER A 183 -12.30 29.70 34.46
CA SER A 183 -11.29 29.47 33.43
C SER A 183 -11.50 30.36 32.20
N ARG A 184 -10.40 30.89 31.70
CA ARG A 184 -10.32 31.70 30.48
C ARG A 184 -10.02 30.86 29.23
N ASP A 185 -9.77 29.56 29.40
CA ASP A 185 -9.58 28.68 28.26
C ASP A 185 -10.94 28.23 27.71
N ASP A 186 -11.41 28.96 26.71
CA ASP A 186 -12.70 28.65 26.03
C ASP A 186 -12.71 27.26 25.40
N ALA A 187 -11.55 26.70 25.05
CA ALA A 187 -11.47 25.38 24.40
C ALA A 187 -11.84 24.25 25.37
N SER A 188 -11.54 24.37 26.67
CA SER A 188 -11.81 23.30 27.64
C SER A 188 -12.73 23.69 28.79
N ARG A 189 -12.97 24.98 29.04
CA ARG A 189 -13.78 25.50 30.16
C ARG A 189 -15.09 24.77 30.31
N ASP A 190 -15.89 24.69 29.23
CA ASP A 190 -17.25 24.11 29.26
C ASP A 190 -17.24 22.58 29.49
N ARG A 191 -16.06 21.96 29.32
CA ARG A 191 -15.81 20.55 29.66
C ARG A 191 -15.10 20.38 31.01
N GLY A 192 -15.19 21.38 31.92
CA GLY A 192 -14.52 21.33 33.18
C GLY A 192 -12.98 21.41 33.10
N GLY A 193 -12.48 22.12 32.09
CA GLY A 193 -11.06 22.25 31.82
C GLY A 193 -10.39 20.98 31.25
N ARG A 194 -11.16 19.96 30.83
CA ARG A 194 -10.63 18.62 30.49
C ARG A 194 -9.94 18.55 29.14
N ILE A 195 -8.70 18.04 29.17
CA ILE A 195 -7.91 17.65 28.00
C ILE A 195 -7.69 16.12 28.09
N PRO A 196 -8.41 15.33 27.28
CA PRO A 196 -8.48 13.87 27.50
C PRO A 196 -7.19 13.14 27.16
N VAL A 197 -6.39 13.65 26.22
CA VAL A 197 -5.11 13.06 25.81
C VAL A 197 -4.10 14.15 25.50
N VAL A 198 -2.97 14.10 26.16
CA VAL A 198 -1.81 14.97 25.93
C VAL A 198 -0.57 14.10 25.78
N TYR A 199 0.17 14.32 24.70
CA TYR A 199 1.49 13.75 24.47
C TYR A 199 2.56 14.81 24.77
N ARG A 200 3.80 14.37 25.02
CA ARG A 200 4.93 15.29 25.14
C ARG A 200 5.11 16.11 23.85
N GLY A 201 5.44 17.39 24.02
CA GLY A 201 5.58 18.35 22.93
C GLY A 201 4.28 19.02 22.49
N GLN A 202 3.16 18.78 23.19
CA GLN A 202 1.85 19.37 22.87
C GLN A 202 1.45 20.57 23.77
N MET A 203 2.23 20.85 24.81
CA MET A 203 2.00 21.96 25.72
C MET A 203 3.22 22.89 25.75
N SER A 204 3.07 24.11 26.31
CA SER A 204 4.23 24.96 26.62
C SER A 204 5.19 24.25 27.57
N GLY A 205 6.50 24.56 27.50
CA GLY A 205 7.52 23.83 28.25
C GLY A 205 7.28 23.77 29.76
N GLU A 206 6.88 24.88 30.35
CA GLU A 206 6.59 25.01 31.80
C GLU A 206 5.34 24.21 32.18
N LEU A 207 4.27 24.32 31.35
CA LEU A 207 3.01 23.61 31.56
C LEU A 207 3.18 22.12 31.39
N GLU A 208 3.95 21.70 30.37
CA GLU A 208 4.27 20.30 30.11
C GLU A 208 5.08 19.70 31.27
N ALA A 209 6.13 20.38 31.69
CA ALA A 209 6.95 19.91 32.79
C ALA A 209 6.12 19.72 34.08
N ALA A 210 5.22 20.67 34.38
CA ALA A 210 4.32 20.58 35.52
C ALA A 210 3.33 19.43 35.39
N ALA A 211 2.65 19.29 34.21
CA ALA A 211 1.64 18.26 33.98
C ALA A 211 2.24 16.84 34.08
N PHE A 212 3.41 16.64 33.46
CA PHE A 212 4.11 15.34 33.49
C PHE A 212 4.85 15.04 34.78
N ALA A 213 4.98 15.99 35.73
CA ALA A 213 5.50 15.73 37.07
C ALA A 213 4.43 15.22 38.05
N LEU A 214 3.12 15.46 37.76
CA LEU A 214 2.02 15.08 38.64
C LEU A 214 1.82 13.57 38.69
N THR A 215 1.27 13.07 39.79
CA THR A 215 0.67 11.73 39.90
C THR A 215 -0.85 11.79 39.72
N PRO A 216 -1.51 10.71 39.29
CA PRO A 216 -2.97 10.71 39.17
C PRO A 216 -3.69 11.16 40.42
N GLY A 217 -4.62 12.12 40.27
CA GLY A 217 -5.34 12.79 41.37
C GLY A 217 -4.61 13.98 41.97
N GLN A 218 -3.35 14.22 41.64
CA GLN A 218 -2.56 15.31 42.19
C GLN A 218 -2.88 16.64 41.50
N LEU A 219 -3.01 17.70 42.32
CA LEU A 219 -3.14 19.09 41.90
C LEU A 219 -1.75 19.72 41.77
N SER A 220 -1.54 20.51 40.71
CA SER A 220 -0.32 21.31 40.57
C SER A 220 -0.27 22.51 41.55
N GLY A 221 0.87 23.14 41.66
CA GLY A 221 0.94 24.53 42.02
C GLY A 221 0.48 25.46 40.92
N VAL A 222 0.64 26.77 41.12
CA VAL A 222 0.45 27.76 40.05
C VAL A 222 1.59 27.64 39.04
N VAL A 223 1.26 27.45 37.76
CA VAL A 223 2.21 27.39 36.64
C VAL A 223 1.97 28.59 35.75
N GLN A 224 3.01 29.33 35.43
CA GLN A 224 2.93 30.48 34.53
C GLN A 224 3.43 30.08 33.13
N ASP A 225 2.74 30.50 32.08
CA ASP A 225 3.25 30.45 30.71
C ASP A 225 2.89 31.73 29.93
N GLY A 226 2.98 31.71 28.60
CA GLY A 226 2.68 32.88 27.76
C GLY A 226 1.22 33.30 27.74
N ASP A 227 0.27 32.40 28.06
CA ASP A 227 -1.16 32.66 28.06
C ASP A 227 -1.70 33.16 29.42
N GLY A 228 -0.96 32.91 30.48
CA GLY A 228 -1.33 33.34 31.83
C GLY A 228 -0.88 32.39 32.95
N TYR A 229 -1.76 32.13 33.89
CA TYR A 229 -1.50 31.31 35.07
C TYR A 229 -2.44 30.10 35.04
N HIS A 230 -1.84 28.92 35.17
CA HIS A 230 -2.53 27.65 35.09
C HIS A 230 -2.50 26.88 36.40
N VAL A 231 -3.59 26.19 36.67
CA VAL A 231 -3.66 25.16 37.73
C VAL A 231 -4.14 23.87 37.06
N LEU A 232 -3.44 22.76 37.32
CA LEU A 232 -3.70 21.48 36.66
C LEU A 232 -4.07 20.41 37.69
N VAL A 233 -4.84 19.43 37.24
CA VAL A 233 -5.02 18.14 37.92
C VAL A 233 -4.80 17.00 36.93
N LEU A 234 -3.99 16.01 37.30
CA LEU A 234 -3.76 14.83 36.50
C LEU A 234 -4.84 13.77 36.78
N HIS A 235 -5.54 13.30 35.76
CA HIS A 235 -6.52 12.23 35.89
C HIS A 235 -5.92 10.84 35.70
N SER A 236 -5.11 10.68 34.66
CA SER A 236 -4.50 9.39 34.33
C SER A 236 -3.18 9.57 33.58
N ARG A 237 -2.32 8.60 33.71
CA ARG A 237 -1.06 8.49 33.00
C ARG A 237 -0.93 7.11 32.38
N VAL A 238 -0.61 7.06 31.10
CA VAL A 238 -0.22 5.82 30.42
C VAL A 238 1.25 5.97 30.06
N PRO A 239 2.14 5.24 30.71
CA PRO A 239 3.57 5.33 30.45
C PRO A 239 3.90 4.84 29.04
N ALA A 240 5.03 5.28 28.52
CA ALA A 240 5.63 4.68 27.33
C ALA A 240 5.84 3.18 27.57
N ALA A 241 5.43 2.37 26.63
CA ALA A 241 5.57 0.92 26.70
C ALA A 241 5.93 0.34 25.34
N PRO A 242 6.76 -0.71 25.28
CA PRO A 242 7.02 -1.43 24.04
C PRO A 242 5.72 -2.06 23.52
N THR A 243 5.40 -1.81 22.27
CA THR A 243 4.32 -2.54 21.58
C THR A 243 4.77 -3.99 21.35
N PRO A 244 4.03 -5.01 21.78
CA PRO A 244 4.42 -6.40 21.60
C PRO A 244 4.70 -6.74 20.13
N PHE A 245 5.75 -7.53 19.86
CA PHE A 245 6.12 -7.94 18.52
C PHE A 245 4.96 -8.50 17.71
N GLU A 246 4.15 -9.38 18.31
CA GLU A 246 3.02 -10.02 17.63
C GLU A 246 1.97 -9.02 17.13
N SER A 247 1.80 -7.88 17.83
CA SER A 247 0.88 -6.82 17.41
C SER A 247 1.37 -6.04 16.18
N VAL A 248 2.67 -5.98 15.96
CA VAL A 248 3.32 -5.23 14.86
C VAL A 248 3.97 -6.13 13.83
N ARG A 249 3.97 -7.45 14.05
CA ARG A 249 4.64 -8.45 13.23
C ARG A 249 4.33 -8.31 11.75
N ALA A 250 3.05 -8.26 11.38
CA ALA A 250 2.65 -8.18 9.98
C ALA A 250 3.11 -6.88 9.29
N SER A 251 3.21 -5.78 10.03
CA SER A 251 3.74 -4.51 9.49
C SER A 251 5.26 -4.59 9.31
N ILE A 252 5.96 -5.20 10.25
CA ILE A 252 7.41 -5.41 10.19
C ILE A 252 7.76 -6.37 9.05
N GLU A 253 7.03 -7.47 8.89
CA GLU A 253 7.23 -8.43 7.79
C GLU A 253 7.15 -7.72 6.43
N ARG A 254 6.13 -6.88 6.22
CA ARG A 254 6.01 -6.09 4.99
C ARG A 254 7.17 -5.10 4.80
N LYS A 255 7.55 -4.38 5.85
CA LYS A 255 8.66 -3.40 5.81
C LYS A 255 9.98 -4.08 5.49
N VAL A 256 10.29 -5.17 6.18
CA VAL A 256 11.53 -5.95 5.97
C VAL A 256 11.57 -6.55 4.58
N ALA A 257 10.47 -7.18 4.12
CA ALA A 257 10.39 -7.75 2.78
C ALA A 257 10.58 -6.70 1.69
N ALA A 258 9.96 -5.52 1.82
CA ALA A 258 10.13 -4.42 0.88
C ALA A 258 11.59 -3.91 0.83
N THR A 259 12.22 -3.73 2.00
CA THR A 259 13.62 -3.28 2.08
C THR A 259 14.58 -4.30 1.48
N GLN A 260 14.38 -5.60 1.78
CA GLN A 260 15.21 -6.67 1.23
C GLN A 260 15.06 -6.79 -0.29
N LEU A 261 13.84 -6.63 -0.79
CA LEU A 261 13.57 -6.66 -2.23
C LEU A 261 14.23 -5.46 -2.95
N ASP A 262 14.13 -4.26 -2.41
CA ASP A 262 14.77 -3.07 -2.95
C ASP A 262 16.30 -3.24 -2.99
N GLN A 263 16.89 -3.74 -1.92
CA GLN A 263 18.32 -4.02 -1.88
C GLN A 263 18.73 -5.09 -2.90
N HIS A 264 17.97 -6.19 -2.98
CA HIS A 264 18.22 -7.24 -3.96
C HIS A 264 18.23 -6.72 -5.40
N PHE A 265 17.26 -5.87 -5.75
CA PHE A 265 17.23 -5.27 -7.09
C PHE A 265 18.36 -4.30 -7.34
N LYS A 266 18.77 -3.49 -6.37
CA LYS A 266 19.95 -2.62 -6.47
C LYS A 266 21.21 -3.43 -6.74
N ASP A 267 21.40 -4.51 -5.99
CA ASP A 267 22.57 -5.39 -6.15
C ASP A 267 22.57 -6.14 -7.49
N LEU A 268 21.40 -6.60 -7.93
CA LEU A 268 21.19 -7.21 -9.23
C LEU A 268 21.58 -6.25 -10.36
N ILE A 269 21.00 -5.06 -10.37
CA ILE A 269 21.26 -4.05 -11.42
C ILE A 269 22.76 -3.67 -11.41
N ALA A 270 23.34 -3.37 -10.25
CA ALA A 270 24.76 -3.05 -10.14
C ALA A 270 25.66 -4.19 -10.63
N THR A 271 25.23 -5.45 -10.46
CA THR A 271 25.98 -6.61 -10.96
C THR A 271 25.87 -6.74 -12.47
N LEU A 272 24.68 -6.57 -13.03
CA LEU A 272 24.46 -6.62 -14.48
C LEU A 272 25.16 -5.48 -15.19
N GLU A 273 25.16 -4.26 -14.63
CA GLU A 273 25.88 -3.10 -15.19
C GLU A 273 27.40 -3.32 -15.23
N ARG A 274 27.98 -3.93 -14.18
CA ARG A 274 29.41 -4.28 -14.17
C ARG A 274 29.78 -5.31 -15.23
N GLN A 275 28.85 -6.18 -15.63
CA GLN A 275 29.07 -7.20 -16.65
C GLN A 275 28.80 -6.69 -18.07
N ALA A 276 28.12 -5.57 -18.20
CA ALA A 276 27.76 -4.96 -19.46
C ALA A 276 28.84 -3.96 -19.93
N HIS A 277 29.04 -3.90 -21.23
CA HIS A 277 29.77 -2.77 -21.84
C HIS A 277 28.75 -1.66 -22.12
N ILE A 278 28.83 -0.57 -21.35
CA ILE A 278 27.89 0.55 -21.43
C ILE A 278 28.60 1.78 -21.95
N GLU A 279 28.16 2.27 -23.10
CA GLU A 279 28.58 3.57 -23.64
C GLU A 279 27.38 4.51 -23.73
N THR A 280 27.50 5.71 -23.18
CA THR A 280 26.47 6.75 -23.24
C THR A 280 26.97 7.92 -24.11
N ASN A 281 26.08 8.40 -24.99
CA ASN A 281 26.35 9.59 -25.80
C ASN A 281 25.55 10.78 -25.30
N GLU A 282 26.05 11.45 -24.28
CA GLU A 282 25.40 12.62 -23.67
C GLU A 282 25.24 13.80 -24.63
N ARG A 283 26.12 13.93 -25.65
CA ARG A 283 26.00 14.99 -26.65
C ARG A 283 24.75 14.81 -27.51
N ALA A 284 24.46 13.56 -27.90
CA ALA A 284 23.27 13.26 -28.67
C ALA A 284 21.97 13.50 -27.88
N LEU A 285 22.00 13.38 -26.54
CA LEU A 285 20.85 13.71 -25.68
C LEU A 285 20.55 15.21 -25.65
N GLY A 286 21.58 16.06 -25.81
CA GLY A 286 21.39 17.52 -25.87
C GLY A 286 20.64 18.00 -27.13
N ASP A 287 20.54 17.17 -28.17
CA ASP A 287 19.85 17.48 -29.43
C ASP A 287 18.34 17.13 -29.38
N VAL A 288 17.89 16.43 -28.32
CA VAL A 288 16.46 16.11 -28.09
C VAL A 288 15.80 17.33 -27.45
N ARG A 289 14.98 18.05 -28.22
CA ARG A 289 14.22 19.24 -27.81
C ARG A 289 12.74 18.91 -27.64
#